data_7a8f70cfc4a8da0f773677b2413abf54
#
_entry.id   7a8f70cfc4a8da0f773677b2413abf54
#
_cell.length_a   1.000
_cell.length_b   1.000
_cell.length_c   1.000
_cell.angle_alpha   90.00
_cell.angle_beta   90.00
_cell.angle_gamma   90.00
#
_symmetry.space_group_name_H-M   'P 1'
#
loop_
_entity.id
_entity.type
_entity.pdbx_description
1 polymer ?
#
loop_
_entity_poly.entity_id
_entity_poly.type
_entity_poly.pdbx_seq_one_letter_code
_entity_poly.pdbx_strand_id
1 'polypeptide(L)'
;MHLDDIEKVIHMAGSQNLHTTAKHFNITPGALSKTLKKVEANLATELFNRVGKTLVLNDKGKEFVKHSSDLVHNYQQLTSRFKSDSHKFNAVIAGPAILLKSGVKKLLTPLSNLPCSVRINNIFEDEAISQVASGSAHIALVTREAFNNSSHTNLVSVDVFNTEFSVAASPSHQLVQKGSLTLNKNQLLQLSFACPLFSPLRGLEQGIGSDGWQDEIAPRNIVFRCSDYSTLIEVVQSGLALAYLPNFVIDDLGLKKLTVKGVNSRYSEDIVMIYKPSKADGWLNKLMHSL
;
A
#
# COMPACT_ATOMS: atom_id res chain seq x y z
N MET A 1 -14.54 -30.80 -2.32
CA MET A 1 -14.03 -29.45 -2.57
C MET A 1 -12.55 -29.57 -2.92
N HIS A 2 -12.11 -29.00 -4.04
CA HIS A 2 -10.69 -29.00 -4.48
C HIS A 2 -10.07 -27.64 -4.22
N LEU A 3 -8.74 -27.58 -4.08
CA LEU A 3 -8.01 -26.34 -3.86
C LEU A 3 -8.21 -25.34 -4.99
N ASP A 4 -8.22 -25.81 -6.23
CA ASP A 4 -8.51 -25.00 -7.41
C ASP A 4 -9.91 -24.34 -7.37
N ASP A 5 -10.89 -25.02 -6.77
CA ASP A 5 -12.24 -24.47 -6.59
C ASP A 5 -12.20 -23.32 -5.57
N ILE A 6 -11.44 -23.51 -4.49
CA ILE A 6 -11.24 -22.50 -3.44
C ILE A 6 -10.54 -21.26 -4.00
N GLU A 7 -9.46 -21.45 -4.75
CA GLU A 7 -8.69 -20.35 -5.35
C GLU A 7 -9.55 -19.48 -6.29
N LYS A 8 -10.42 -20.11 -7.10
CA LYS A 8 -11.38 -19.40 -7.94
C LYS A 8 -12.37 -18.57 -7.14
N VAL A 9 -12.86 -19.08 -6.00
CA VAL A 9 -13.79 -18.35 -5.11
C VAL A 9 -13.09 -17.19 -4.43
N ILE A 10 -11.84 -17.35 -3.95
CA ILE A 10 -11.04 -16.27 -3.38
C ILE A 10 -10.82 -15.16 -4.41
N HIS A 11 -10.42 -15.50 -5.64
CA HIS A 11 -10.22 -14.50 -6.70
C HIS A 11 -11.53 -13.77 -7.04
N MET A 12 -12.65 -14.48 -7.05
CA MET A 12 -13.97 -13.89 -7.29
C MET A 12 -14.36 -12.92 -6.16
N ALA A 13 -13.99 -13.22 -4.93
CA ALA A 13 -14.19 -12.33 -3.78
C ALA A 13 -13.47 -10.98 -3.94
N GLY A 14 -12.24 -11.02 -4.44
CA GLY A 14 -11.45 -9.80 -4.69
C GLY A 14 -11.94 -9.00 -5.90
N SER A 15 -12.32 -9.67 -6.99
CA SER A 15 -12.76 -9.01 -8.22
C SER A 15 -14.22 -8.56 -8.18
N GLN A 16 -15.05 -9.17 -7.34
CA GLN A 16 -16.53 -9.02 -7.28
C GLN A 16 -17.22 -9.15 -8.64
N ASN A 17 -16.54 -9.76 -9.61
CA ASN A 17 -16.98 -9.85 -11.00
C ASN A 17 -16.72 -11.25 -11.58
N LEU A 18 -17.82 -11.94 -11.90
CA LEU A 18 -17.79 -13.30 -12.43
C LEU A 18 -17.06 -13.40 -13.78
N HIS A 19 -17.24 -12.43 -14.66
CA HIS A 19 -16.61 -12.44 -15.99
C HIS A 19 -15.09 -12.21 -15.90
N THR A 20 -14.66 -11.27 -15.05
CA THR A 20 -13.24 -10.98 -14.81
C THR A 20 -12.53 -12.21 -14.25
N THR A 21 -13.13 -12.86 -13.24
CA THR A 21 -12.57 -14.09 -12.66
C THR A 21 -12.55 -15.24 -13.68
N ALA A 22 -13.64 -15.44 -14.43
CA ALA A 22 -13.69 -16.49 -15.43
C ALA A 22 -12.60 -16.32 -16.51
N LYS A 23 -12.38 -15.08 -16.97
CA LYS A 23 -11.30 -14.75 -17.91
C LYS A 23 -9.91 -15.02 -17.30
N HIS A 24 -9.71 -14.70 -16.04
CA HIS A 24 -8.42 -14.94 -15.34
C HIS A 24 -8.06 -16.44 -15.31
N PHE A 25 -9.05 -17.31 -15.07
CA PHE A 25 -8.83 -18.77 -15.03
C PHE A 25 -9.05 -19.48 -16.37
N ASN A 26 -9.26 -18.75 -17.48
CA ASN A 26 -9.54 -19.30 -18.80
C ASN A 26 -10.72 -20.29 -18.81
N ILE A 27 -11.78 -19.99 -18.07
CA ILE A 27 -13.02 -20.77 -18.02
C ILE A 27 -14.24 -19.92 -18.40
N THR A 28 -15.37 -20.57 -18.65
CA THR A 28 -16.62 -19.85 -18.90
C THR A 28 -17.24 -19.33 -17.59
N PRO A 29 -17.98 -18.21 -17.62
CA PRO A 29 -18.73 -17.73 -16.45
C PRO A 29 -19.70 -18.78 -15.88
N GLY A 30 -20.30 -19.61 -16.76
CA GLY A 30 -21.17 -20.72 -16.36
C GLY A 30 -20.42 -21.81 -15.58
N ALA A 31 -19.19 -22.14 -15.99
CA ALA A 31 -18.32 -23.08 -15.26
C ALA A 31 -17.93 -22.52 -13.88
N LEU A 32 -17.57 -21.24 -13.82
CA LEU A 32 -17.24 -20.59 -12.55
C LEU A 32 -18.44 -20.54 -11.59
N SER A 33 -19.65 -20.26 -12.12
CA SER A 33 -20.89 -20.29 -11.32
C SER A 33 -21.19 -21.69 -10.76
N LYS A 34 -20.90 -22.75 -11.54
CA LYS A 34 -21.01 -24.14 -11.05
C LYS A 34 -19.98 -24.43 -9.96
N THR A 35 -18.76 -23.94 -10.10
CA THR A 35 -17.71 -24.06 -9.09
C THR A 35 -18.14 -23.39 -7.79
N LEU A 36 -18.66 -22.17 -7.83
CA LEU A 36 -19.17 -21.48 -6.65
C LEU A 36 -20.26 -22.31 -5.95
N LYS A 37 -21.30 -22.72 -6.68
CA LYS A 37 -22.38 -23.54 -6.13
C LYS A 37 -21.88 -24.83 -5.50
N LYS A 38 -20.86 -25.48 -6.12
CA LYS A 38 -20.22 -26.67 -5.56
C LYS A 38 -19.52 -26.40 -4.24
N VAL A 39 -18.81 -25.28 -4.13
CA VAL A 39 -18.14 -24.87 -2.87
C VAL A 39 -19.18 -24.55 -1.80
N GLU A 40 -20.18 -23.76 -2.10
CA GLU A 40 -21.28 -23.40 -1.19
C GLU A 40 -22.07 -24.64 -0.71
N ALA A 41 -22.34 -25.58 -1.63
CA ALA A 41 -22.99 -26.85 -1.26
C ALA A 41 -22.15 -27.71 -0.32
N ASN A 42 -20.81 -27.76 -0.52
CA ASN A 42 -19.92 -28.48 0.40
C ASN A 42 -19.85 -27.85 1.81
N LEU A 43 -20.08 -26.54 1.88
CA LEU A 43 -20.07 -25.78 3.15
C LEU A 43 -21.46 -25.68 3.77
N ALA A 44 -22.50 -26.13 3.06
CA ALA A 44 -23.90 -25.95 3.42
C ALA A 44 -24.26 -24.49 3.76
N THR A 45 -23.63 -23.54 3.05
CA THR A 45 -23.84 -22.10 3.26
C THR A 45 -23.54 -21.31 1.99
N GLU A 46 -24.24 -20.19 1.79
CA GLU A 46 -23.94 -19.24 0.73
C GLU A 46 -22.80 -18.29 1.17
N LEU A 47 -21.91 -17.97 0.25
CA LEU A 47 -20.75 -17.10 0.48
C LEU A 47 -20.97 -15.70 -0.10
N PHE A 48 -21.89 -15.57 -1.07
CA PHE A 48 -22.17 -14.31 -1.76
C PHE A 48 -23.64 -13.97 -1.75
N ASN A 49 -23.92 -12.68 -1.56
CA ASN A 49 -25.22 -12.08 -1.82
C ASN A 49 -25.29 -11.54 -3.24
N ARG A 50 -26.43 -11.64 -3.89
CA ARG A 50 -26.68 -10.99 -5.18
C ARG A 50 -27.26 -9.60 -4.95
N VAL A 51 -26.52 -8.56 -5.36
CA VAL A 51 -27.00 -7.18 -5.37
C VAL A 51 -27.08 -6.73 -6.83
N GLY A 52 -28.26 -6.84 -7.42
CA GLY A 52 -28.45 -6.61 -8.86
C GLY A 52 -27.65 -7.60 -9.72
N LYS A 53 -26.72 -7.09 -10.50
CA LYS A 53 -25.83 -7.91 -11.37
C LYS A 53 -24.48 -8.26 -10.70
N THR A 54 -24.22 -7.79 -9.47
CA THR A 54 -22.95 -7.94 -8.77
C THR A 54 -23.07 -9.01 -7.68
N LEU A 55 -21.99 -9.74 -7.46
CA LEU A 55 -21.83 -10.68 -6.35
C LEU A 55 -21.02 -9.99 -5.25
N VAL A 56 -21.61 -9.85 -4.07
CA VAL A 56 -20.96 -9.23 -2.90
C VAL A 56 -20.79 -10.28 -1.81
N LEU A 57 -19.60 -10.39 -1.24
CA LEU A 57 -19.33 -11.29 -0.13
C LEU A 57 -20.25 -10.99 1.06
N ASN A 58 -20.90 -12.04 1.57
CA ASN A 58 -21.56 -11.97 2.88
C ASN A 58 -20.56 -12.27 4.02
N ASP A 59 -20.99 -12.24 5.27
CA ASP A 59 -20.10 -12.43 6.40
C ASP A 59 -19.49 -13.84 6.44
N LYS A 60 -20.21 -14.88 6.01
CA LYS A 60 -19.70 -16.24 5.83
C LYS A 60 -18.67 -16.31 4.70
N GLY A 61 -18.88 -15.56 3.62
CA GLY A 61 -17.89 -15.41 2.55
C GLY A 61 -16.60 -14.75 3.01
N LYS A 62 -16.68 -13.71 3.83
CA LYS A 62 -15.51 -13.07 4.44
C LYS A 62 -14.73 -14.04 5.33
N GLU A 63 -15.44 -14.78 6.17
CA GLU A 63 -14.87 -15.84 7.02
C GLU A 63 -14.19 -16.93 6.18
N PHE A 64 -14.86 -17.41 5.13
CA PHE A 64 -14.32 -18.38 4.19
C PHE A 64 -13.03 -17.88 3.53
N VAL A 65 -13.02 -16.67 2.96
CA VAL A 65 -11.82 -16.09 2.32
C VAL A 65 -10.67 -15.99 3.30
N LYS A 66 -10.93 -15.52 4.53
CA LYS A 66 -9.92 -15.40 5.59
C LYS A 66 -9.21 -16.74 5.86
N HIS A 67 -9.96 -17.81 6.05
CA HIS A 67 -9.38 -19.12 6.36
C HIS A 67 -8.83 -19.87 5.15
N SER A 68 -9.48 -19.72 4.00
CA SER A 68 -9.09 -20.43 2.78
C SER A 68 -7.85 -19.85 2.11
N SER A 69 -7.60 -18.53 2.26
CA SER A 69 -6.38 -17.91 1.73
C SER A 69 -5.11 -18.49 2.36
N ASP A 70 -5.15 -18.81 3.66
CA ASP A 70 -4.04 -19.47 4.34
C ASP A 70 -3.80 -20.89 3.81
N LEU A 71 -4.88 -21.63 3.58
CA LEU A 71 -4.80 -22.99 3.05
C LEU A 71 -4.18 -23.02 1.64
N VAL A 72 -4.65 -22.17 0.74
CA VAL A 72 -4.12 -22.05 -0.63
C VAL A 72 -2.66 -21.67 -0.61
N HIS A 73 -2.29 -20.68 0.20
CA HIS A 73 -0.91 -20.25 0.34
C HIS A 73 0.01 -21.37 0.84
N ASN A 74 -0.38 -22.08 1.90
CA ASN A 74 0.40 -23.17 2.46
C ASN A 74 0.59 -24.32 1.44
N TYR A 75 -0.44 -24.60 0.64
CA TYR A 75 -0.34 -25.59 -0.42
C TYR A 75 0.61 -25.16 -1.54
N GLN A 76 0.52 -23.90 -1.98
CA GLN A 76 1.45 -23.34 -2.97
C GLN A 76 2.90 -23.37 -2.48
N GLN A 77 3.14 -23.06 -1.21
CA GLN A 77 4.46 -23.18 -0.60
C GLN A 77 4.95 -24.64 -0.53
N LEU A 78 4.09 -25.56 -0.12
CA LEU A 78 4.43 -26.97 -0.07
C LEU A 78 4.82 -27.48 -1.47
N THR A 79 4.01 -27.18 -2.47
CA THR A 79 4.27 -27.64 -3.85
C THR A 79 5.53 -27.01 -4.43
N SER A 80 5.84 -25.75 -4.09
CA SER A 80 7.07 -25.10 -4.53
C SER A 80 8.35 -25.70 -3.95
N ARG A 81 8.28 -26.25 -2.73
CA ARG A 81 9.42 -26.94 -2.08
C ARG A 81 9.77 -28.27 -2.74
N PHE A 82 8.78 -28.96 -3.31
CA PHE A 82 8.98 -30.32 -3.87
C PHE A 82 9.10 -30.34 -5.41
N LYS A 83 8.76 -29.27 -6.10
CA LYS A 83 8.98 -29.12 -7.55
C LYS A 83 10.35 -28.49 -7.78
N SER A 84 11.40 -29.31 -7.67
CA SER A 84 12.76 -28.92 -8.10
C SER A 84 12.78 -28.69 -9.61
N ASP A 85 13.33 -27.59 -10.03
CA ASP A 85 13.54 -27.06 -11.36
C ASP A 85 12.51 -26.02 -11.82
N SER A 86 12.88 -24.77 -11.61
CA SER A 86 12.32 -23.55 -12.23
C SER A 86 11.08 -22.89 -11.63
N HIS A 87 10.59 -23.24 -10.45
CA HIS A 87 9.41 -22.53 -9.94
C HIS A 87 9.76 -21.22 -9.23
N LYS A 88 9.43 -20.13 -9.89
CA LYS A 88 9.39 -18.79 -9.31
C LYS A 88 8.33 -18.76 -8.20
N PHE A 89 8.71 -18.46 -6.95
CA PHE A 89 7.71 -18.15 -5.94
C PHE A 89 7.09 -16.78 -6.23
N ASN A 90 5.84 -16.60 -5.83
CA ASN A 90 5.15 -15.33 -6.01
C ASN A 90 5.20 -14.56 -4.69
N ALA A 91 5.86 -13.41 -4.68
CA ALA A 91 5.81 -12.47 -3.59
C ALA A 91 4.74 -11.39 -3.89
N VAL A 92 3.94 -11.04 -2.90
CA VAL A 92 2.99 -9.92 -3.00
C VAL A 92 3.33 -8.92 -1.93
N ILE A 93 3.66 -7.70 -2.35
CA ILE A 93 4.01 -6.57 -1.49
C ILE A 93 2.89 -5.54 -1.62
N ALA A 94 2.35 -5.08 -0.51
CA ALA A 94 1.27 -4.11 -0.47
C ALA A 94 1.68 -2.82 0.26
N GLY A 95 0.99 -1.73 0.01
CA GLY A 95 1.15 -0.48 0.74
C GLY A 95 0.87 0.76 -0.10
N PRO A 96 0.88 1.93 0.53
CA PRO A 96 0.73 3.20 -0.16
C PRO A 96 1.86 3.47 -1.16
N ALA A 97 1.52 4.06 -2.31
CA ALA A 97 2.47 4.37 -3.38
C ALA A 97 3.70 5.13 -2.88
N ILE A 98 3.49 6.07 -1.97
CA ILE A 98 4.55 6.90 -1.38
C ILE A 98 5.59 6.03 -0.62
N LEU A 99 5.16 5.04 0.15
CA LEU A 99 6.04 4.15 0.90
C LEU A 99 6.69 3.10 -0.01
N LEU A 100 5.92 2.58 -0.97
CA LEU A 100 6.43 1.59 -1.92
C LEU A 100 7.55 2.17 -2.80
N LYS A 101 7.44 3.43 -3.23
CA LYS A 101 8.44 4.08 -4.08
C LYS A 101 9.84 4.03 -3.45
N SER A 102 9.99 4.31 -2.17
CA SER A 102 11.29 4.28 -1.47
C SER A 102 11.59 2.93 -0.83
N GLY A 103 10.57 2.26 -0.28
CA GLY A 103 10.73 0.99 0.41
C GLY A 103 11.02 -0.18 -0.52
N VAL A 104 10.47 -0.16 -1.75
CA VAL A 104 10.63 -1.24 -2.72
C VAL A 104 12.09 -1.53 -3.02
N LYS A 105 12.94 -0.52 -3.18
CA LYS A 105 14.37 -0.74 -3.43
C LYS A 105 15.04 -1.53 -2.30
N LYS A 106 14.75 -1.17 -1.04
CA LYS A 106 15.27 -1.89 0.14
C LYS A 106 14.75 -3.32 0.20
N LEU A 107 13.46 -3.52 -0.10
CA LEU A 107 12.82 -4.84 -0.05
C LEU A 107 13.19 -5.74 -1.24
N LEU A 108 13.36 -5.18 -2.44
CA LEU A 108 13.60 -5.98 -3.63
C LEU A 108 15.08 -6.32 -3.86
N THR A 109 16.02 -5.50 -3.37
CA THR A 109 17.45 -5.80 -3.51
C THR A 109 17.81 -7.20 -2.99
N PRO A 110 17.38 -7.63 -1.80
CA PRO A 110 17.62 -8.98 -1.33
C PRO A 110 16.91 -10.08 -2.14
N LEU A 111 15.83 -9.72 -2.84
CA LEU A 111 15.04 -10.66 -3.65
C LEU A 111 15.58 -10.80 -5.09
N SER A 112 16.46 -9.89 -5.54
CA SER A 112 16.92 -9.83 -6.93
C SER A 112 17.62 -11.12 -7.42
N ASN A 113 18.23 -11.87 -6.51
CA ASN A 113 18.92 -13.12 -6.79
C ASN A 113 18.07 -14.38 -6.55
N LEU A 114 16.79 -14.20 -6.22
CA LEU A 114 15.87 -15.32 -5.98
C LEU A 114 14.97 -15.54 -7.20
N PRO A 115 14.63 -16.80 -7.53
CA PRO A 115 13.69 -17.09 -8.59
C PRO A 115 12.26 -16.72 -8.15
N CYS A 116 11.91 -15.43 -8.21
CA CYS A 116 10.62 -14.95 -7.76
C CYS A 116 9.92 -14.09 -8.82
N SER A 117 8.58 -14.09 -8.76
CA SER A 117 7.72 -13.09 -9.37
C SER A 117 7.18 -12.18 -8.27
N VAL A 118 7.38 -10.89 -8.40
CA VAL A 118 6.92 -9.93 -7.39
C VAL A 118 5.74 -9.15 -7.94
N ARG A 119 4.62 -9.17 -7.21
CA ARG A 119 3.48 -8.29 -7.43
C ARG A 119 3.52 -7.17 -6.39
N ILE A 120 3.36 -5.94 -6.84
CA ILE A 120 3.33 -4.76 -5.96
C ILE A 120 1.93 -4.16 -6.07
N ASN A 121 1.21 -4.15 -4.95
CA ASN A 121 -0.15 -3.62 -4.84
C ASN A 121 -0.09 -2.23 -4.20
N ASN A 122 -0.38 -1.20 -5.00
CA ASN A 122 -0.55 0.15 -4.48
C ASN A 122 -1.95 0.30 -3.89
N ILE A 123 -2.05 0.29 -2.57
CA ILE A 123 -3.29 0.40 -1.79
C ILE A 123 -3.00 1.14 -0.48
N PHE A 124 -4.03 1.70 0.16
CA PHE A 124 -3.87 2.40 1.42
C PHE A 124 -3.59 1.45 2.60
N GLU A 125 -3.12 2.01 3.72
CA GLU A 125 -2.61 1.25 4.86
C GLU A 125 -3.60 0.24 5.42
N ASP A 126 -4.86 0.63 5.64
CA ASP A 126 -5.88 -0.26 6.22
C ASP A 126 -6.14 -1.49 5.32
N GLU A 127 -6.21 -1.27 4.00
CA GLU A 127 -6.37 -2.37 3.04
C GLU A 127 -5.09 -3.22 2.97
N ALA A 128 -3.91 -2.60 3.02
CA ALA A 128 -2.64 -3.31 3.00
C ALA A 128 -2.49 -4.23 4.23
N ILE A 129 -2.83 -3.73 5.42
CA ILE A 129 -2.86 -4.51 6.66
C ILE A 129 -3.85 -5.68 6.53
N SER A 130 -5.05 -5.41 6.02
CA SER A 130 -6.08 -6.43 5.80
C SER A 130 -5.65 -7.51 4.81
N GLN A 131 -4.93 -7.14 3.74
CA GLN A 131 -4.40 -8.10 2.78
C GLN A 131 -3.31 -8.99 3.38
N VAL A 132 -2.45 -8.48 4.25
CA VAL A 132 -1.47 -9.31 4.98
C VAL A 132 -2.17 -10.21 5.99
N ALA A 133 -3.14 -9.70 6.73
CA ALA A 133 -3.90 -10.48 7.72
C ALA A 133 -4.67 -11.64 7.07
N SER A 134 -5.29 -11.41 5.91
CA SER A 134 -5.98 -12.44 5.12
C SER A 134 -5.02 -13.37 4.35
N GLY A 135 -3.76 -12.97 4.19
CA GLY A 135 -2.76 -13.69 3.42
C GLY A 135 -2.80 -13.45 1.92
N SER A 136 -3.58 -12.47 1.46
CA SER A 136 -3.59 -12.03 0.05
C SER A 136 -2.33 -11.25 -0.32
N ALA A 137 -1.66 -10.63 0.66
CA ALA A 137 -0.31 -10.10 0.56
C ALA A 137 0.62 -10.82 1.54
N HIS A 138 1.90 -10.93 1.18
CA HIS A 138 2.92 -11.54 2.03
C HIS A 138 3.48 -10.53 3.04
N ILE A 139 3.72 -9.31 2.58
CA ILE A 139 4.21 -8.20 3.38
C ILE A 139 3.50 -6.92 2.98
N ALA A 140 3.44 -5.96 3.90
CA ALA A 140 3.06 -4.60 3.57
C ALA A 140 4.00 -3.60 4.24
N LEU A 141 4.18 -2.44 3.58
CA LEU A 141 4.80 -1.26 4.15
C LEU A 141 3.70 -0.32 4.63
N VAL A 142 3.74 0.01 5.92
CA VAL A 142 2.75 0.89 6.56
C VAL A 142 3.45 1.73 7.63
N THR A 143 2.77 2.75 8.14
CA THR A 143 3.24 3.47 9.32
C THR A 143 3.05 2.62 10.58
N ARG A 144 3.90 2.81 11.57
CA ARG A 144 3.76 2.17 12.88
C ARG A 144 2.45 2.56 13.54
N GLU A 145 2.00 3.80 13.36
CA GLU A 145 0.72 4.26 13.87
C GLU A 145 -0.46 3.45 13.30
N ALA A 146 -0.52 3.27 11.97
CA ALA A 146 -1.56 2.48 11.33
C ALA A 146 -1.53 1.01 11.80
N PHE A 147 -0.33 0.43 11.93
CA PHE A 147 -0.19 -0.93 12.46
C PHE A 147 -0.71 -1.05 13.89
N ASN A 148 -0.31 -0.13 14.80
CA ASN A 148 -0.72 -0.16 16.21
C ASN A 148 -2.22 0.05 16.39
N ASN A 149 -2.85 0.84 15.52
CA ASN A 149 -4.29 1.09 15.54
C ASN A 149 -5.10 -0.05 14.89
N SER A 150 -4.43 -1.02 14.27
CA SER A 150 -5.10 -2.16 13.65
C SER A 150 -5.54 -3.18 14.71
N SER A 151 -6.69 -3.84 14.45
CA SER A 151 -7.22 -4.90 15.32
C SER A 151 -6.58 -6.27 15.08
N HIS A 152 -5.57 -6.38 14.21
CA HIS A 152 -4.98 -7.65 13.78
C HIS A 152 -3.84 -8.09 14.71
N THR A 153 -4.12 -8.99 15.65
CA THR A 153 -3.16 -9.50 16.65
C THR A 153 -2.19 -10.57 16.14
N ASN A 154 -2.41 -11.07 14.93
CA ASN A 154 -1.63 -12.17 14.34
C ASN A 154 -0.55 -11.69 13.35
N LEU A 155 -0.27 -10.39 13.33
CA LEU A 155 0.76 -9.78 12.51
C LEU A 155 1.94 -9.33 13.38
N VAL A 156 3.12 -9.29 12.77
CA VAL A 156 4.35 -8.78 13.37
C VAL A 156 4.91 -7.68 12.49
N SER A 157 5.57 -6.70 13.10
CA SER A 157 6.23 -5.59 12.41
C SER A 157 7.73 -5.62 12.62
N VAL A 158 8.46 -5.20 11.58
CA VAL A 158 9.89 -4.94 11.59
C VAL A 158 10.13 -3.50 11.15
N ASP A 159 10.99 -2.77 11.86
CA ASP A 159 11.36 -1.40 11.49
C ASP A 159 12.14 -1.38 10.18
N VAL A 160 11.75 -0.47 9.27
CA VAL A 160 12.42 -0.32 7.98
C VAL A 160 13.18 1.00 7.92
N PHE A 161 12.52 2.11 8.24
CA PHE A 161 13.12 3.43 8.36
C PHE A 161 12.18 4.41 9.09
N ASN A 162 12.77 5.49 9.59
CA ASN A 162 12.05 6.66 10.07
C ASN A 162 12.15 7.80 9.05
N THR A 163 11.13 8.65 8.98
CA THR A 163 11.14 9.85 8.16
C THR A 163 10.53 11.03 8.87
N GLU A 164 11.16 12.18 8.73
CA GLU A 164 10.58 13.48 9.07
C GLU A 164 9.95 14.08 7.81
N PHE A 165 9.10 15.08 8.01
CA PHE A 165 8.47 15.84 6.93
C PHE A 165 9.03 17.28 6.89
N SER A 166 9.17 17.82 5.69
CA SER A 166 9.68 19.18 5.49
C SER A 166 8.93 19.87 4.35
N VAL A 167 8.89 21.18 4.38
CA VAL A 167 8.49 21.96 3.21
C VAL A 167 9.59 21.81 2.14
N ALA A 168 9.19 21.54 0.92
CA ALA A 168 10.09 21.27 -0.19
C ALA A 168 9.78 22.12 -1.42
N ALA A 169 10.82 22.40 -2.19
CA ALA A 169 10.75 23.09 -3.46
C ALA A 169 11.65 22.44 -4.51
N SER A 170 11.27 22.57 -5.78
CA SER A 170 12.17 22.26 -6.90
C SER A 170 13.42 23.14 -6.88
N PRO A 171 14.58 22.66 -7.34
CA PRO A 171 15.74 23.51 -7.62
C PRO A 171 15.43 24.64 -8.62
N SER A 172 14.45 24.46 -9.49
CA SER A 172 14.00 25.46 -10.47
C SER A 172 13.07 26.53 -9.87
N HIS A 173 12.56 26.32 -8.66
CA HIS A 173 11.66 27.29 -8.00
C HIS A 173 12.40 28.59 -7.69
N GLN A 174 11.75 29.73 -7.93
CA GLN A 174 12.35 31.07 -7.79
C GLN A 174 13.00 31.34 -6.43
N LEU A 175 12.42 30.82 -5.35
CA LEU A 175 13.02 30.94 -4.00
C LEU A 175 14.38 30.28 -3.90
N VAL A 176 14.48 29.06 -4.43
CA VAL A 176 15.74 28.29 -4.40
C VAL A 176 16.78 28.94 -5.27
N GLN A 177 16.40 29.43 -6.45
CA GLN A 177 17.31 30.16 -7.36
C GLN A 177 17.84 31.44 -6.72
N LYS A 178 17.05 32.12 -5.89
CA LYS A 178 17.46 33.31 -5.13
C LYS A 178 18.27 32.98 -3.86
N GLY A 179 18.53 31.68 -3.60
CA GLY A 179 19.28 31.23 -2.42
C GLY A 179 18.49 31.27 -1.11
N SER A 180 17.19 31.52 -1.13
CA SER A 180 16.34 31.60 0.05
C SER A 180 15.78 30.23 0.42
N LEU A 181 16.40 29.57 1.42
CA LEU A 181 15.96 28.29 1.95
C LEU A 181 15.24 28.39 3.31
N THR A 182 14.97 29.61 3.74
CA THR A 182 14.27 29.87 5.00
C THR A 182 13.05 30.77 4.75
N LEU A 183 11.90 30.34 5.26
CA LEU A 183 10.62 31.01 5.16
C LEU A 183 10.17 31.49 6.54
N ASN A 184 9.35 32.53 6.58
CA ASN A 184 8.54 32.92 7.73
C ASN A 184 7.05 32.60 7.48
N LYS A 185 6.21 32.67 8.53
CA LYS A 185 4.77 32.38 8.41
C LYS A 185 4.04 33.21 7.34
N ASN A 186 4.38 34.50 7.21
CA ASN A 186 3.70 35.38 6.24
C ASN A 186 4.01 34.96 4.79
N GLN A 187 5.18 34.42 4.52
CA GLN A 187 5.55 33.94 3.19
C GLN A 187 4.78 32.69 2.78
N LEU A 188 4.30 31.88 3.74
CA LEU A 188 3.48 30.71 3.43
C LEU A 188 2.16 31.07 2.76
N LEU A 189 1.60 32.25 3.09
CA LEU A 189 0.38 32.77 2.47
C LEU A 189 0.59 33.38 1.07
N GLN A 190 1.84 33.74 0.75
CA GLN A 190 2.19 34.36 -0.53
C GLN A 190 2.69 33.37 -1.57
N LEU A 191 3.10 32.18 -1.13
CA LEU A 191 3.67 31.16 -1.98
C LEU A 191 2.63 30.07 -2.30
N SER A 192 2.63 29.61 -3.56
CA SER A 192 1.74 28.56 -3.98
C SER A 192 2.16 27.22 -3.38
N PHE A 193 1.20 26.48 -2.80
CA PHE A 193 1.39 25.12 -2.32
C PHE A 193 0.58 24.13 -3.13
N ALA A 194 1.17 22.95 -3.34
CA ALA A 194 0.50 21.75 -3.82
C ALA A 194 0.28 20.80 -2.63
N CYS A 195 -0.95 20.33 -2.45
CA CYS A 195 -1.33 19.43 -1.38
C CYS A 195 -2.12 18.25 -1.94
N PRO A 196 -2.02 17.06 -1.32
CA PRO A 196 -2.88 15.95 -1.68
C PRO A 196 -4.34 16.24 -1.24
N LEU A 197 -5.29 15.84 -2.06
CA LEU A 197 -6.72 15.91 -1.73
C LEU A 197 -7.08 14.91 -0.63
N PHE A 198 -6.44 13.75 -0.67
CA PHE A 198 -6.57 12.67 0.33
C PHE A 198 -5.21 12.32 0.92
N SER A 199 -5.16 11.90 2.17
CA SER A 199 -3.92 11.41 2.77
C SER A 199 -3.27 10.34 1.88
N PRO A 200 -2.01 10.51 1.46
CA PRO A 200 -1.32 9.54 0.60
C PRO A 200 -1.05 8.20 1.31
N LEU A 201 -1.25 8.13 2.62
CA LEU A 201 -1.11 6.93 3.44
C LEU A 201 -2.48 6.25 3.68
N ARG A 202 -3.48 7.02 4.12
CA ARG A 202 -4.78 6.50 4.59
C ARG A 202 -5.91 6.62 3.56
N GLY A 203 -5.75 7.40 2.50
CA GLY A 203 -6.79 7.61 1.48
C GLY A 203 -8.00 8.42 1.94
N LEU A 204 -7.91 9.09 3.09
CA LEU A 204 -8.97 9.89 3.69
C LEU A 204 -8.60 11.38 3.64
N GLU A 205 -9.60 12.26 3.60
CA GLU A 205 -9.37 13.68 3.84
C GLU A 205 -8.94 13.91 5.29
N GLN A 206 -7.83 14.59 5.47
CA GLN A 206 -7.26 14.89 6.79
C GLN A 206 -6.80 16.34 6.84
N GLY A 207 -7.54 17.15 7.59
CA GLY A 207 -7.26 18.58 7.66
C GLY A 207 -7.42 19.30 6.32
N ILE A 208 -6.80 20.46 6.18
CA ILE A 208 -6.98 21.34 4.98
C ILE A 208 -6.23 20.79 3.77
N GLY A 209 -4.99 20.32 3.97
CA GLY A 209 -4.11 19.83 2.89
C GLY A 209 -3.96 18.31 2.80
N SER A 210 -4.49 17.54 3.74
CA SER A 210 -4.38 16.07 3.86
C SER A 210 -2.94 15.51 3.84
N ASP A 211 -1.93 16.37 4.08
CA ASP A 211 -0.49 16.03 4.09
C ASP A 211 0.14 16.03 5.49
N GLY A 212 -0.66 16.25 6.55
CA GLY A 212 -0.20 16.30 7.93
C GLY A 212 0.33 17.67 8.39
N TRP A 213 0.34 18.67 7.51
CA TRP A 213 0.67 20.02 7.90
C TRP A 213 -0.44 20.66 8.74
N GLN A 214 -0.07 21.40 9.77
CA GLN A 214 -1.02 22.06 10.67
C GLN A 214 -1.40 23.47 10.16
N ASP A 215 -2.28 23.51 9.15
CA ASP A 215 -2.72 24.78 8.52
C ASP A 215 -3.45 25.72 9.51
N GLU A 216 -3.97 25.21 10.62
CA GLU A 216 -4.57 25.99 11.70
C GLU A 216 -3.52 26.83 12.44
N ILE A 217 -2.28 26.33 12.56
CA ILE A 217 -1.16 27.00 13.24
C ILE A 217 -0.37 27.85 12.26
N ALA A 218 -0.18 27.37 11.05
CA ALA A 218 0.60 28.01 10.01
C ALA A 218 -0.10 27.86 8.65
N PRO A 219 -1.10 28.70 8.37
CA PRO A 219 -1.89 28.59 7.14
C PRO A 219 -1.04 28.82 5.89
N ARG A 220 -1.34 28.05 4.85
CA ARG A 220 -0.68 28.07 3.54
C ARG A 220 -1.66 28.52 2.44
N ASN A 221 -1.11 29.08 1.37
CA ASN A 221 -1.88 29.33 0.16
C ASN A 221 -1.89 28.07 -0.72
N ILE A 222 -2.89 27.19 -0.54
CA ILE A 222 -3.03 25.96 -1.31
C ILE A 222 -3.69 26.29 -2.66
N VAL A 223 -2.89 26.27 -3.71
CA VAL A 223 -3.33 26.56 -5.11
C VAL A 223 -3.65 25.26 -5.86
N PHE A 224 -2.89 24.19 -5.60
CA PHE A 224 -3.05 22.91 -6.27
C PHE A 224 -3.52 21.85 -5.27
N ARG A 225 -4.63 21.17 -5.60
CA ARG A 225 -5.14 20.01 -4.87
C ARG A 225 -5.12 18.80 -5.79
N CYS A 226 -4.27 17.84 -5.50
CA CYS A 226 -4.02 16.69 -6.36
C CYS A 226 -4.66 15.44 -5.78
N SER A 227 -5.44 14.72 -6.58
CA SER A 227 -6.07 13.45 -6.18
C SER A 227 -5.09 12.28 -6.18
N ASP A 228 -3.99 12.38 -6.91
CA ASP A 228 -2.92 11.39 -6.94
C ASP A 228 -1.56 12.02 -6.62
N TYR A 229 -0.69 11.18 -6.05
CA TYR A 229 0.60 11.64 -5.55
C TYR A 229 1.61 11.93 -6.65
N SER A 230 1.52 11.27 -7.81
CA SER A 230 2.43 11.51 -8.94
C SER A 230 2.21 12.87 -9.58
N THR A 231 0.95 13.26 -9.75
CA THR A 231 0.60 14.61 -10.23
C THR A 231 1.06 15.69 -9.24
N LEU A 232 0.92 15.46 -7.94
CA LEU A 232 1.43 16.40 -6.93
C LEU A 232 2.95 16.59 -7.09
N ILE A 233 3.69 15.50 -7.20
CA ILE A 233 5.15 15.54 -7.39
C ILE A 233 5.53 16.29 -8.67
N GLU A 234 4.82 16.08 -9.76
CA GLU A 234 5.08 16.77 -11.03
C GLU A 234 4.89 18.28 -10.88
N VAL A 235 3.82 18.73 -10.21
CA VAL A 235 3.59 20.16 -9.93
C VAL A 235 4.74 20.76 -9.12
N VAL A 236 5.26 20.03 -8.14
CA VAL A 236 6.40 20.49 -7.33
C VAL A 236 7.69 20.51 -8.12
N GLN A 237 8.00 19.46 -8.88
CA GLN A 237 9.23 19.35 -9.68
C GLN A 237 9.30 20.40 -10.80
N SER A 238 8.14 20.79 -11.37
CA SER A 238 8.07 21.87 -12.35
C SER A 238 8.35 23.26 -11.77
N GLY A 239 8.48 23.38 -10.43
CA GLY A 239 8.75 24.64 -9.75
C GLY A 239 7.53 25.57 -9.60
N LEU A 240 6.33 25.07 -9.86
CA LEU A 240 5.07 25.84 -9.76
C LEU A 240 4.60 26.03 -8.33
N ALA A 241 4.94 25.10 -7.43
CA ALA A 241 4.48 25.11 -6.06
C ALA A 241 5.49 24.48 -5.10
N LEU A 242 5.33 24.80 -3.81
CA LEU A 242 5.93 24.11 -2.67
C LEU A 242 5.03 22.95 -2.25
N ALA A 243 5.57 21.98 -1.53
CA ALA A 243 4.78 20.95 -0.85
C ALA A 243 5.39 20.56 0.50
N TYR A 244 4.57 20.01 1.39
CA TYR A 244 5.04 19.38 2.63
C TYR A 244 5.17 17.87 2.37
N LEU A 245 6.40 17.36 2.40
CA LEU A 245 6.72 16.01 1.92
C LEU A 245 7.61 15.28 2.93
N PRO A 246 7.55 13.93 2.96
CA PRO A 246 8.53 13.12 3.69
C PRO A 246 9.95 13.37 3.15
N ASN A 247 10.92 13.40 4.04
CA ASN A 247 12.31 13.71 3.68
C ASN A 247 12.89 12.72 2.66
N PHE A 248 12.52 11.44 2.72
CA PHE A 248 13.00 10.46 1.74
C PHE A 248 12.52 10.76 0.31
N VAL A 249 11.30 11.31 0.17
CA VAL A 249 10.79 11.74 -1.15
C VAL A 249 11.56 12.95 -1.65
N ILE A 250 11.83 13.90 -0.76
CA ILE A 250 12.61 15.12 -1.08
C ILE A 250 14.01 14.73 -1.58
N ASP A 251 14.66 13.82 -0.87
CA ASP A 251 16.03 13.37 -1.17
C ASP A 251 16.05 12.55 -2.49
N ASP A 252 15.12 11.62 -2.68
CA ASP A 252 14.99 10.80 -3.91
C ASP A 252 14.77 11.64 -5.18
N LEU A 253 14.05 12.76 -5.04
CA LEU A 253 13.71 13.64 -6.17
C LEU A 253 14.68 14.82 -6.34
N GLY A 254 15.68 14.96 -5.49
CA GLY A 254 16.64 16.06 -5.51
C GLY A 254 16.01 17.44 -5.20
N LEU A 255 14.87 17.45 -4.51
CA LEU A 255 14.22 18.67 -4.08
C LEU A 255 15.02 19.35 -2.95
N LYS A 256 14.75 20.61 -2.69
CA LYS A 256 15.38 21.40 -1.63
C LYS A 256 14.46 21.51 -0.44
N LYS A 257 14.96 21.14 0.73
CA LYS A 257 14.27 21.33 2.03
C LYS A 257 14.29 22.80 2.41
N LEU A 258 13.14 23.31 2.82
CA LEU A 258 12.96 24.68 3.28
C LEU A 258 12.63 24.68 4.77
N THR A 259 13.30 25.56 5.54
CA THR A 259 13.03 25.75 6.95
C THR A 259 11.96 26.83 7.13
N VAL A 260 10.95 26.57 7.96
CA VAL A 260 9.93 27.57 8.31
C VAL A 260 10.17 28.06 9.73
N LYS A 261 10.59 29.34 9.87
CA LYS A 261 10.82 29.95 11.19
C LYS A 261 9.52 30.14 11.95
N GLY A 262 9.55 29.82 13.26
CA GLY A 262 8.40 30.01 14.16
C GLY A 262 7.29 29.00 14.00
N VAL A 263 7.53 27.91 13.28
CA VAL A 263 6.63 26.74 13.19
C VAL A 263 7.38 25.51 13.64
N ASN A 264 6.82 24.81 14.61
CA ASN A 264 7.33 23.48 14.96
C ASN A 264 6.67 22.47 14.02
N SER A 265 7.27 22.30 12.83
CA SER A 265 6.75 21.41 11.79
C SER A 265 7.41 20.02 11.82
N ARG A 266 8.00 19.64 12.96
CA ARG A 266 8.62 18.31 13.09
C ARG A 266 7.52 17.28 13.29
N TYR A 267 7.11 16.68 12.19
CA TYR A 267 6.31 15.48 12.17
C TYR A 267 7.20 14.34 11.66
N SER A 268 7.21 13.23 12.37
CA SER A 268 7.99 12.05 12.01
C SER A 268 7.11 10.83 11.99
N GLU A 269 7.39 9.92 11.06
CA GLU A 269 6.73 8.64 10.93
C GLU A 269 7.75 7.50 10.91
N ASP A 270 7.46 6.48 11.72
CA ASP A 270 8.18 5.21 11.66
C ASP A 270 7.51 4.31 10.63
N ILE A 271 8.27 3.91 9.64
CA ILE A 271 7.77 3.00 8.59
C ILE A 271 8.20 1.60 8.94
N VAL A 272 7.22 0.71 8.97
CA VAL A 272 7.39 -0.70 9.30
C VAL A 272 6.97 -1.59 8.14
N MET A 273 7.65 -2.71 8.03
CA MET A 273 7.20 -3.85 7.24
C MET A 273 6.41 -4.78 8.15
N ILE A 274 5.19 -5.09 7.76
CA ILE A 274 4.36 -6.06 8.48
C ILE A 274 4.23 -7.35 7.70
N TYR A 275 4.13 -8.46 8.43
CA TYR A 275 3.94 -9.79 7.87
C TYR A 275 3.24 -10.72 8.87
N LYS A 276 2.80 -11.88 8.38
CA LYS A 276 2.19 -12.92 9.22
C LYS A 276 3.25 -13.97 9.59
N PRO A 277 3.58 -14.17 10.88
CA PRO A 277 4.66 -15.09 11.30
C PRO A 277 4.49 -16.52 10.78
N SER A 278 3.26 -17.01 10.70
CA SER A 278 2.95 -18.34 10.15
C SER A 278 3.32 -18.50 8.67
N LYS A 279 3.63 -17.40 7.99
CA LYS A 279 4.06 -17.34 6.58
C LYS A 279 5.51 -16.91 6.38
N ALA A 280 6.25 -16.71 7.49
CA ALA A 280 7.63 -16.24 7.48
C ALA A 280 8.63 -17.35 7.14
N ASP A 281 8.42 -18.06 6.05
CA ASP A 281 9.30 -19.14 5.59
C ASP A 281 10.20 -18.72 4.43
N GLY A 282 11.37 -19.37 4.36
CA GLY A 282 12.25 -19.33 3.18
C GLY A 282 12.73 -17.92 2.81
N TRP A 283 12.17 -17.33 1.76
CA TRP A 283 12.57 -16.03 1.22
C TRP A 283 12.27 -14.86 2.18
N LEU A 284 11.16 -14.93 2.92
CA LEU A 284 10.77 -13.86 3.84
C LEU A 284 11.72 -13.80 5.05
N ASN A 285 12.16 -14.95 5.55
CA ASN A 285 13.20 -15.00 6.59
C ASN A 285 14.52 -14.41 6.08
N LYS A 286 14.93 -14.70 4.83
CA LYS A 286 16.11 -14.09 4.22
C LYS A 286 15.98 -12.58 4.10
N LEU A 287 14.80 -12.10 3.69
CA LEU A 287 14.52 -10.66 3.61
C LEU A 287 14.65 -10.00 4.99
N MET A 288 14.04 -10.58 6.03
CA MET A 288 14.10 -10.02 7.40
C MET A 288 15.52 -9.95 7.96
N HIS A 289 16.40 -10.89 7.62
CA HIS A 289 17.81 -10.85 8.04
C HIS A 289 18.65 -9.81 7.27
N SER A 290 18.10 -9.24 6.20
CA SER A 290 18.78 -8.25 5.35
C SER A 290 18.33 -6.81 5.58
N LEU A 291 17.25 -6.60 6.36
CA LEU A 291 16.75 -5.29 6.79
C LEU A 291 17.44 -4.84 8.07
#